data_23c38ddc89035c6c42d708f31b759ddb
#
_entry.id   23c38ddc89035c6c42d708f31b759ddb
#
_cell.length_a   1.000
_cell.length_b   1.000
_cell.length_c   1.000
_cell.angle_alpha   90.00
_cell.angle_beta   90.00
_cell.angle_gamma   90.00
#
_symmetry.space_group_name_H-M   'P 1'
#
loop_
_entity.id
_entity.type
_entity.pdbx_description
1 polymer ?
#
loop_
_entity_poly.entity_id
_entity_poly.type
_entity_poly.pdbx_seq_one_letter_code
_entity_poly.pdbx_strand_id
1 'polypeptide(L)'
;MAICNIIEDTNRTDEQYELINKQVRSSGPVPPEGCRLAVLGREWAITVWDSAEDRDRFLAERLGPAYQAMGLSLDEVTRTQFEVETLVAGDLAGMAQTAGSAT
;
A
#
# COMPACT_ATOMS: atom_id res chain seq x y z
N MET A 1 -8.61 15.81 -4.92
CA MET A 1 -9.59 14.75 -5.14
C MET A 1 -9.02 13.42 -4.70
N ALA A 2 -9.75 12.66 -3.91
CA ALA A 2 -9.26 11.39 -3.41
C ALA A 2 -9.12 10.36 -4.53
N ILE A 3 -8.07 9.56 -4.43
CA ILE A 3 -7.70 8.55 -5.43
C ILE A 3 -7.63 7.18 -4.76
N CYS A 4 -8.25 6.19 -5.37
CA CYS A 4 -8.03 4.80 -5.00
C CYS A 4 -6.98 4.21 -5.94
N ASN A 5 -5.96 3.58 -5.34
CA ASN A 5 -4.87 2.96 -6.08
C ASN A 5 -4.84 1.47 -5.75
N ILE A 6 -4.85 0.63 -6.77
CA ILE A 6 -4.82 -0.82 -6.62
C ILE A 6 -3.55 -1.33 -7.29
N ILE A 7 -2.75 -2.06 -6.52
CA ILE A 7 -1.54 -2.71 -7.02
C ILE A 7 -1.73 -4.22 -6.91
N GLU A 8 -1.46 -4.91 -8.00
CA GLU A 8 -1.37 -6.36 -8.02
C GLU A 8 0.05 -6.77 -8.38
N ASP A 9 0.67 -7.58 -7.53
CA ASP A 9 2.04 -8.05 -7.74
C ASP A 9 2.14 -9.54 -7.42
N THR A 10 2.30 -10.34 -8.46
CA THR A 10 2.44 -11.80 -8.36
C THR A 10 3.90 -12.24 -8.52
N ASN A 11 4.82 -11.30 -8.73
CA ASN A 11 6.22 -11.60 -9.03
C ASN A 11 7.10 -11.72 -7.79
N ARG A 12 6.66 -11.23 -6.66
CA ARG A 12 7.44 -11.26 -5.43
C ARG A 12 7.14 -12.51 -4.61
N THR A 13 8.15 -13.00 -3.88
CA THR A 13 7.98 -14.09 -2.93
C THR A 13 7.34 -13.59 -1.63
N ASP A 14 6.87 -14.51 -0.79
CA ASP A 14 6.35 -14.15 0.53
C ASP A 14 7.42 -13.46 1.38
N GLU A 15 8.66 -13.92 1.31
CA GLU A 15 9.77 -13.31 2.02
C GLU A 15 10.00 -11.87 1.55
N GLN A 16 10.00 -11.64 0.25
CA GLN A 16 10.14 -10.29 -0.31
C GLN A 16 9.00 -9.39 0.12
N TYR A 17 7.77 -9.91 0.13
CA TYR A 17 6.60 -9.16 0.61
C TYR A 17 6.79 -8.70 2.06
N GLU A 18 7.22 -9.59 2.94
CA GLU A 18 7.43 -9.26 4.34
C GLU A 18 8.56 -8.24 4.54
N LEU A 19 9.66 -8.38 3.80
CA LEU A 19 10.79 -7.46 3.89
C LEU A 19 10.43 -6.06 3.35
N ILE A 20 9.66 -6.00 2.27
CA ILE A 20 9.17 -4.73 1.73
C ILE A 20 8.30 -4.03 2.77
N ASN A 21 7.35 -4.74 3.36
CA ASN A 21 6.48 -4.16 4.38
C ASN A 21 7.27 -3.66 5.60
N LYS A 22 8.26 -4.44 6.04
CA LYS A 22 9.12 -4.05 7.14
C LYS A 22 9.88 -2.76 6.82
N GLN A 23 10.44 -2.67 5.64
CA GLN A 23 11.19 -1.49 5.22
C GLN A 23 10.29 -0.25 5.10
N VAL A 24 9.10 -0.41 4.54
CA VAL A 24 8.12 0.68 4.46
C VAL A 24 7.74 1.18 5.85
N ARG A 25 7.48 0.28 6.79
CA ARG A 25 7.14 0.65 8.17
C ARG A 25 8.27 1.39 8.87
N SER A 26 9.52 1.03 8.59
CA SER A 26 10.67 1.65 9.22
C SER A 26 11.06 2.98 8.59
N SER A 27 10.55 3.29 7.40
CA SER A 27 10.94 4.50 6.66
C SER A 27 10.06 5.71 6.93
N GLY A 28 9.00 5.58 7.70
CA GLY A 28 8.11 6.70 8.00
C GLY A 28 6.81 6.26 8.66
N PRO A 29 5.84 7.17 8.79
CA PRO A 29 4.58 6.89 9.48
C PRO A 29 3.74 5.84 8.75
N VAL A 30 2.92 5.12 9.53
CA VAL A 30 1.93 4.16 9.02
C VAL A 30 0.60 4.47 9.71
N PRO A 31 -0.47 4.77 8.96
CA PRO A 31 -0.48 4.88 7.50
C PRO A 31 0.40 6.01 6.98
N PRO A 32 0.84 5.93 5.73
CA PRO A 32 1.62 7.01 5.13
C PRO A 32 0.83 8.32 5.09
N GLU A 33 1.54 9.44 5.04
CA GLU A 33 0.91 10.76 4.95
C GLU A 33 -0.01 10.84 3.74
N GLY A 34 -1.25 11.28 3.96
CA GLY A 34 -2.26 11.39 2.91
C GLY A 34 -3.00 10.09 2.60
N CYS A 35 -2.60 8.97 3.19
CA CYS A 35 -3.28 7.70 3.02
C CYS A 35 -4.42 7.57 4.03
N ARG A 36 -5.63 7.37 3.53
CA ARG A 36 -6.84 7.26 4.36
C ARG A 36 -7.24 5.84 4.67
N LEU A 37 -6.89 4.91 3.81
CA LEU A 37 -7.25 3.51 3.95
C LEU A 37 -6.22 2.67 3.22
N ALA A 38 -5.80 1.56 3.82
CA ALA A 38 -4.97 0.58 3.18
C ALA A 38 -5.49 -0.83 3.49
N VAL A 39 -5.71 -1.61 2.45
CA VAL A 39 -6.08 -3.02 2.55
C VAL A 39 -4.98 -3.80 1.86
N LEU A 40 -4.29 -4.64 2.61
CA LEU A 40 -3.13 -5.36 2.12
C LEU A 40 -3.36 -6.86 2.12
N GLY A 41 -3.08 -7.49 1.00
CA GLY A 41 -2.99 -8.92 0.84
C GLY A 41 -1.62 -9.26 0.27
N ARG A 42 -1.31 -10.55 0.12
CA ARG A 42 0.01 -10.93 -0.38
C ARG A 42 0.25 -10.48 -1.81
N GLU A 43 -0.76 -10.51 -2.65
CA GLU A 43 -0.66 -10.12 -4.05
C GLU A 43 -1.31 -8.77 -4.35
N TRP A 44 -2.05 -8.20 -3.38
CA TRP A 44 -2.87 -7.02 -3.60
C TRP A 44 -2.58 -5.95 -2.56
N ALA A 45 -2.61 -4.70 -3.00
CA ALA A 45 -2.62 -3.55 -2.12
C ALA A 45 -3.65 -2.56 -2.64
N ILE A 46 -4.64 -2.25 -1.82
CA ILE A 46 -5.69 -1.28 -2.15
C ILE A 46 -5.52 -0.11 -1.20
N THR A 47 -5.25 1.09 -1.73
CA THR A 47 -5.01 2.27 -0.91
C THR A 47 -5.86 3.42 -1.40
N VAL A 48 -6.36 4.21 -0.46
CA VAL A 48 -7.11 5.43 -0.75
C VAL A 48 -6.31 6.62 -0.24
N TRP A 49 -6.10 7.60 -1.10
CA TRP A 49 -5.23 8.75 -0.86
C TRP A 49 -6.02 10.05 -1.00
N ASP A 50 -5.64 11.06 -0.22
CA ASP A 50 -6.22 12.40 -0.35
C ASP A 50 -6.01 13.01 -1.73
N SER A 51 -4.88 12.67 -2.36
CA SER A 51 -4.54 13.19 -3.69
C SER A 51 -3.58 12.25 -4.40
N ALA A 52 -3.48 12.41 -5.72
CA ALA A 52 -2.49 11.70 -6.52
C ALA A 52 -1.06 12.09 -6.13
N GLU A 53 -0.85 13.32 -5.70
CA GLU A 53 0.45 13.80 -5.23
C GLU A 53 0.94 13.02 -4.01
N ASP A 54 0.07 12.80 -3.03
CA ASP A 54 0.43 12.04 -1.83
C ASP A 54 0.80 10.60 -2.18
N ARG A 55 0.02 9.98 -3.06
CA ARG A 55 0.32 8.64 -3.56
C ARG A 55 1.68 8.59 -4.25
N ASP A 56 1.93 9.52 -5.17
CA ASP A 56 3.16 9.54 -5.96
C ASP A 56 4.37 9.75 -5.06
N ARG A 57 4.25 10.59 -4.05
CA ARG A 57 5.30 10.81 -3.06
C ARG A 57 5.64 9.52 -2.30
N PHE A 58 4.62 8.81 -1.84
CA PHE A 58 4.82 7.54 -1.15
C PHE A 58 5.50 6.51 -2.06
N LEU A 59 5.05 6.39 -3.30
CA LEU A 59 5.65 5.45 -4.25
C LEU A 59 7.11 5.79 -4.53
N ALA A 60 7.43 7.06 -4.71
CA ALA A 60 8.78 7.49 -5.03
C ALA A 60 9.73 7.42 -3.83
N GLU A 61 9.27 7.79 -2.66
CA GLU A 61 10.14 7.97 -1.50
C GLU A 61 10.20 6.76 -0.57
N ARG A 62 9.17 5.91 -0.59
CA ARG A 62 9.08 4.81 0.38
C ARG A 62 8.93 3.44 -0.27
N LEU A 63 7.92 3.24 -1.12
CA LEU A 63 7.66 1.92 -1.69
C LEU A 63 8.67 1.56 -2.79
N GLY A 64 8.98 2.49 -3.68
CA GLY A 64 9.94 2.26 -4.75
C GLY A 64 11.31 1.83 -4.23
N PRO A 65 11.90 2.57 -3.27
CA PRO A 65 13.16 2.16 -2.67
C PRO A 65 13.11 0.78 -1.99
N ALA A 66 11.97 0.45 -1.35
CA ALA A 66 11.80 -0.88 -0.75
C ALA A 66 11.80 -1.99 -1.80
N TYR A 67 11.14 -1.76 -2.93
CA TYR A 67 11.17 -2.69 -4.05
C TYR A 67 12.57 -2.85 -4.63
N GLN A 68 13.27 -1.75 -4.84
CA GLN A 68 14.63 -1.77 -5.38
C GLN A 68 15.59 -2.53 -4.48
N ALA A 69 15.44 -2.40 -3.16
CA ALA A 69 16.25 -3.14 -2.21
C ALA A 69 16.08 -4.66 -2.33
N MET A 70 14.94 -5.11 -2.84
CA MET A 70 14.67 -6.54 -3.08
C MET A 70 14.97 -6.96 -4.51
N GLY A 71 15.53 -6.09 -5.33
CA GLY A 71 15.78 -6.39 -6.75
C GLY A 71 14.54 -6.38 -7.62
N LEU A 72 13.47 -5.73 -7.15
CA LEU A 72 12.20 -5.66 -7.86
C LEU A 72 11.95 -4.25 -8.37
N SER A 73 11.00 -4.11 -9.30
CA SER A 73 10.61 -2.82 -9.86
C SER A 73 9.11 -2.63 -9.76
N LEU A 74 8.68 -1.43 -9.36
CA LEU A 74 7.26 -1.05 -9.39
C LEU A 74 6.72 -0.93 -10.82
N ASP A 75 7.60 -0.84 -11.82
CA ASP A 75 7.16 -0.78 -13.22
C ASP A 75 6.61 -2.13 -13.71
N GLU A 76 6.92 -3.21 -13.02
CA GLU A 76 6.49 -4.56 -13.39
C GLU A 76 5.18 -4.98 -12.73
N VAL A 77 4.64 -4.17 -11.80
CA VAL A 77 3.37 -4.48 -11.15
C VAL A 77 2.20 -3.95 -11.97
N THR A 78 1.05 -4.60 -11.83
CA THR A 78 -0.19 -4.10 -12.43
C THR A 78 -0.78 -3.05 -11.50
N ARG A 79 -1.04 -1.85 -12.04
CA ARG A 79 -1.63 -0.75 -11.27
C ARG A 79 -2.92 -0.29 -11.92
N THR A 80 -3.94 -0.11 -11.10
CA THR A 80 -5.22 0.45 -11.49
C THR A 80 -5.55 1.59 -10.54
N GLN A 81 -6.15 2.65 -11.04
CA GLN A 81 -6.54 3.79 -10.21
C GLN A 81 -7.85 4.39 -10.68
N PHE A 82 -8.57 5.00 -9.76
CA PHE A 82 -9.78 5.76 -10.08
C PHE A 82 -10.01 6.84 -9.02
N GLU A 83 -10.75 7.86 -9.41
CA GLU A 83 -11.18 8.89 -8.47
C GLU A 83 -12.26 8.33 -7.55
N VAL A 84 -12.14 8.62 -6.26
CA VAL A 84 -13.10 8.14 -5.26
C VAL A 84 -14.27 9.12 -5.22
N GLU A 85 -15.47 8.62 -5.49
CA GLU A 85 -16.70 9.41 -5.35
C GLU A 85 -17.30 9.26 -3.96
N THR A 86 -17.29 8.04 -3.44
CA THR A 86 -17.88 7.74 -2.14
C THR A 86 -17.06 6.66 -1.43
N LEU A 87 -16.81 6.87 -0.15
CA LEU A 87 -16.17 5.88 0.71
C LEU A 87 -17.15 5.55 1.84
N VAL A 88 -17.52 4.28 1.94
CA VAL A 88 -18.37 3.79 3.03
C VAL A 88 -17.57 2.78 3.82
N ALA A 89 -17.50 2.97 5.14
CA ALA A 89 -16.76 2.07 6.01
C ALA A 89 -17.66 1.61 7.15
N GLY A 90 -17.51 0.32 7.49
CA GLY A 90 -18.13 -0.24 8.69
C GLY A 90 -17.20 -0.11 9.88
N ASP A 91 -17.34 -1.01 10.84
CA ASP A 91 -16.45 -1.03 12.02
C ASP A 91 -15.09 -1.64 11.63
N LEU A 92 -14.13 -0.78 11.38
CA LEU A 92 -12.80 -1.19 10.97
C LEU A 92 -11.90 -1.59 12.14
N ALA A 93 -12.25 -1.19 13.36
CA ALA A 93 -11.40 -1.44 14.52
C ALA A 93 -11.21 -2.94 14.79
N GLY A 94 -12.29 -3.71 14.76
CA GLY A 94 -12.22 -5.16 14.97
C GLY A 94 -11.47 -5.86 13.84
N MET A 95 -11.68 -5.42 12.63
CA MET A 95 -11.00 -5.99 11.47
C MET A 95 -9.51 -5.66 11.48
N ALA A 96 -9.14 -4.43 11.86
CA ALA A 96 -7.74 -4.04 11.97
C ALA A 96 -6.99 -4.87 13.00
N GLN A 97 -7.61 -5.18 14.15
CA GLN A 97 -7.03 -6.03 15.17
C GLN A 97 -6.82 -7.45 14.65
N THR A 98 -7.80 -8.00 13.93
CA THR A 98 -7.69 -9.33 13.34
C THR A 98 -6.52 -9.38 12.36
N ALA A 99 -6.41 -8.41 11.49
CA ALA A 99 -5.31 -8.32 10.52
C ALA A 99 -3.96 -8.19 11.25
N GLY A 100 -3.90 -7.39 12.30
CA GLY A 100 -2.67 -7.23 13.08
C GLY A 100 -2.27 -8.51 13.78
N SER A 101 -3.22 -9.28 14.31
CA SER A 101 -2.93 -10.53 15.01
C SER A 101 -2.58 -11.67 14.06
N ALA A 102 -2.94 -11.58 12.80
CA ALA A 102 -2.59 -12.59 11.79
C ALA A 102 -1.14 -12.47 11.33
N THR A 103 -0.50 -11.37 11.62
CA THR A 103 0.89 -11.16 11.29
C THR A 103 1.79 -11.40 12.49
#